data_02292f66de4979d40685075cd6eb4480
#
_entry.id   02292f66de4979d40685075cd6eb4480
#
_cell.length_a   1.000
_cell.length_b   1.000
_cell.length_c   1.000
_cell.angle_alpha   90.00
_cell.angle_beta   90.00
_cell.angle_gamma   90.00
#
_symmetry.space_group_name_H-M   'P 1'
#
loop_
_entity.id
_entity.type
_entity.pdbx_description
1 polymer ?
#
loop_
_entity_poly.entity_id
_entity_poly.type
_entity_poly.pdbx_seq_one_letter_code
_entity_poly.pdbx_strand_id
1 'polypeptide(L)'
;MTFEEIKAKIEACASVSITEIKEIQYGKCICLSNGGKINCFNTGKYTVQGKAQDQIKAILEGTAKQNNRKIFVVYGHDEIARTQLEALLRRWDLEPIILDQQASGGQTIIEKLEEYGSDVGYAIVLATPDDDGKAKSETAYKSRVRQNVVLELGMFLAELGRERVAILLKEAADFEKPSDIQGLVYIPF
;
A
#
# COMPACT_ATOMS: atom_id res chain seq x y z
N MET A 1 -17.34 -18.49 -12.47
CA MET A 1 -16.00 -18.05 -12.94
C MET A 1 -15.44 -19.11 -13.87
N THR A 2 -14.97 -18.73 -15.04
CA THR A 2 -14.33 -19.63 -16.00
C THR A 2 -12.92 -20.02 -15.54
N PHE A 3 -12.35 -21.04 -16.12
CA PHE A 3 -10.95 -21.45 -15.84
C PHE A 3 -9.97 -20.31 -16.15
N GLU A 4 -10.14 -19.60 -17.25
CA GLU A 4 -9.27 -18.48 -17.67
C GLU A 4 -9.36 -17.30 -16.70
N GLU A 5 -10.56 -16.96 -16.22
CA GLU A 5 -10.75 -15.91 -15.21
C GLU A 5 -10.08 -16.26 -13.88
N ILE A 6 -10.18 -17.53 -13.44
CA ILE A 6 -9.53 -18.02 -12.22
C ILE A 6 -8.01 -17.96 -12.37
N LYS A 7 -7.50 -18.46 -13.52
CA LYS A 7 -6.08 -18.44 -13.83
C LYS A 7 -5.52 -17.02 -13.82
N ALA A 8 -6.18 -16.09 -14.53
CA ALA A 8 -5.76 -14.69 -14.59
C ALA A 8 -5.72 -14.03 -13.20
N LYS A 9 -6.71 -14.28 -12.33
CA LYS A 9 -6.72 -13.75 -10.96
C LYS A 9 -5.57 -14.30 -10.10
N ILE A 10 -5.21 -15.57 -10.26
CA ILE A 10 -4.09 -16.14 -9.54
C ILE A 10 -2.75 -15.62 -10.07
N GLU A 11 -2.59 -15.48 -11.39
CA GLU A 11 -1.37 -14.94 -12.02
C GLU A 11 -1.15 -13.45 -11.70
N ALA A 12 -2.23 -12.68 -11.51
CA ALA A 12 -2.15 -11.31 -11.04
C ALA A 12 -1.76 -11.16 -9.57
N CYS A 13 -1.79 -12.25 -8.79
CA CYS A 13 -1.50 -12.22 -7.37
C CYS A 13 -0.04 -12.57 -7.09
N ALA A 14 0.75 -11.59 -6.58
CA ALA A 14 2.17 -11.78 -6.27
C ALA A 14 2.44 -12.81 -5.14
N SER A 15 1.46 -13.11 -4.29
CA SER A 15 1.65 -13.98 -3.12
C SER A 15 1.53 -15.48 -3.39
N VAL A 16 1.01 -15.88 -4.55
CA VAL A 16 0.76 -17.29 -4.90
C VAL A 16 1.02 -17.50 -6.39
N SER A 17 1.78 -18.52 -6.73
CA SER A 17 2.04 -18.89 -8.12
C SER A 17 1.43 -20.24 -8.48
N ILE A 18 1.12 -20.44 -9.77
CA ILE A 18 0.67 -21.71 -10.30
C ILE A 18 1.91 -22.61 -10.47
N THR A 19 1.89 -23.77 -9.83
CA THR A 19 2.97 -24.76 -9.95
C THR A 19 2.68 -25.80 -11.00
N GLU A 20 1.42 -26.18 -11.20
CA GLU A 20 1.02 -27.22 -12.13
C GLU A 20 -0.46 -27.07 -12.49
N ILE A 21 -0.83 -27.44 -13.72
CA ILE A 21 -2.22 -27.58 -14.16
C ILE A 21 -2.42 -29.02 -14.62
N LYS A 22 -3.41 -29.71 -14.02
CA LYS A 22 -3.76 -31.12 -14.34
C LYS A 22 -5.12 -31.20 -14.95
N GLU A 23 -5.30 -32.04 -15.95
CA GLU A 23 -6.62 -32.43 -16.41
C GLU A 23 -7.27 -33.36 -15.36
N ILE A 24 -8.52 -33.08 -15.05
CA ILE A 24 -9.37 -33.93 -14.17
C ILE A 24 -10.67 -34.29 -14.89
N GLN A 25 -11.35 -35.29 -14.38
CA GLN A 25 -12.65 -35.66 -14.92
C GLN A 25 -13.61 -34.46 -14.85
N TYR A 26 -14.05 -33.96 -16.01
CA TYR A 26 -14.93 -32.81 -16.19
C TYR A 26 -14.33 -31.43 -15.92
N GLY A 27 -12.98 -31.25 -16.03
CA GLY A 27 -12.37 -29.94 -15.86
C GLY A 27 -10.87 -29.94 -15.72
N LYS A 28 -10.34 -28.90 -15.07
CA LYS A 28 -8.92 -28.71 -14.80
C LYS A 28 -8.67 -28.40 -13.34
N CYS A 29 -7.57 -28.90 -12.81
CA CYS A 29 -7.08 -28.59 -11.45
C CYS A 29 -5.84 -27.71 -11.52
N ILE A 30 -5.89 -26.55 -10.88
CA ILE A 30 -4.74 -25.65 -10.71
C ILE A 30 -4.10 -25.96 -9.36
N CYS A 31 -2.83 -26.35 -9.35
CA CYS A 31 -2.02 -26.54 -8.15
C CYS A 31 -1.22 -25.28 -7.86
N LEU A 32 -1.13 -24.87 -6.59
CA LEU A 32 -0.56 -23.61 -6.16
C LEU A 32 0.67 -23.82 -5.27
N SER A 33 1.61 -22.85 -5.29
CA SER A 33 2.85 -22.87 -4.51
C SER A 33 2.64 -22.93 -3.00
N ASN A 34 1.51 -22.44 -2.49
CA ASN A 34 1.13 -22.50 -1.07
C ASN A 34 0.50 -23.84 -0.66
N GLY A 35 0.46 -24.84 -1.55
CA GLY A 35 -0.15 -26.14 -1.33
C GLY A 35 -1.68 -26.18 -1.49
N GLY A 36 -2.28 -25.12 -1.95
CA GLY A 36 -3.69 -25.08 -2.33
C GLY A 36 -3.96 -25.65 -3.71
N LYS A 37 -5.21 -26.02 -3.97
CA LYS A 37 -5.68 -26.54 -5.27
C LYS A 37 -7.03 -25.93 -5.61
N ILE A 38 -7.25 -25.62 -6.88
CA ILE A 38 -8.52 -25.13 -7.40
C ILE A 38 -8.98 -26.08 -8.50
N ASN A 39 -10.08 -26.79 -8.26
CA ASN A 39 -10.70 -27.59 -9.31
C ASN A 39 -11.73 -26.74 -10.04
N CYS A 40 -11.49 -26.50 -11.31
CA CYS A 40 -12.36 -25.74 -12.21
C CYS A 40 -13.12 -26.74 -13.11
N PHE A 41 -14.44 -26.76 -13.01
CA PHE A 41 -15.28 -27.66 -13.78
C PHE A 41 -15.80 -27.01 -15.05
N ASN A 42 -16.03 -27.82 -16.10
CA ASN A 42 -16.56 -27.35 -17.39
C ASN A 42 -17.96 -26.68 -17.24
N THR A 43 -18.64 -26.89 -16.13
CA THR A 43 -19.91 -26.24 -15.78
C THR A 43 -19.77 -24.79 -15.29
N GLY A 44 -18.54 -24.25 -15.21
CA GLY A 44 -18.25 -22.93 -14.66
C GLY A 44 -18.25 -22.88 -13.11
N LYS A 45 -18.44 -24.02 -12.44
CA LYS A 45 -18.27 -24.16 -10.99
C LYS A 45 -16.81 -24.41 -10.66
N TYR A 46 -16.40 -24.03 -9.45
CA TYR A 46 -15.07 -24.34 -8.95
C TYR A 46 -15.11 -24.74 -7.46
N THR A 47 -14.11 -25.46 -7.03
CA THR A 47 -13.89 -25.79 -5.61
C THR A 47 -12.43 -25.51 -5.21
N VAL A 48 -12.24 -25.01 -4.00
CA VAL A 48 -10.93 -24.76 -3.42
C VAL A 48 -10.65 -25.85 -2.39
N GLN A 49 -9.45 -26.47 -2.46
CA GLN A 49 -9.03 -27.57 -1.60
C GLN A 49 -7.55 -27.41 -1.18
N GLY A 50 -7.12 -28.21 -0.23
CA GLY A 50 -5.72 -28.20 0.23
C GLY A 50 -5.46 -27.13 1.28
N LYS A 51 -4.23 -26.61 1.32
CA LYS A 51 -3.82 -25.57 2.27
C LYS A 51 -4.29 -24.17 1.82
N ALA A 52 -4.33 -23.23 2.76
CA ALA A 52 -4.60 -21.80 2.50
C ALA A 52 -5.90 -21.53 1.73
N GLN A 53 -6.98 -22.29 1.98
CA GLN A 53 -8.26 -22.15 1.27
C GLN A 53 -8.85 -20.75 1.38
N ASP A 54 -8.78 -20.12 2.56
CA ASP A 54 -9.35 -18.79 2.79
C ASP A 54 -8.57 -17.71 2.03
N GLN A 55 -7.23 -17.83 1.95
CA GLN A 55 -6.40 -16.97 1.12
C GLN A 55 -6.78 -17.09 -0.36
N ILE A 56 -6.94 -18.31 -0.85
CA ILE A 56 -7.31 -18.56 -2.26
C ILE A 56 -8.71 -18.01 -2.56
N LYS A 57 -9.68 -18.22 -1.67
CA LYS A 57 -11.02 -17.64 -1.82
C LYS A 57 -10.97 -16.12 -1.86
N ALA A 58 -10.21 -15.49 -0.96
CA ALA A 58 -10.02 -14.05 -0.94
C ALA A 58 -9.41 -13.51 -2.26
N ILE A 59 -8.45 -14.23 -2.85
CA ILE A 59 -7.88 -13.89 -4.17
C ILE A 59 -8.98 -13.95 -5.26
N LEU A 60 -9.75 -15.03 -5.29
CA LEU A 60 -10.80 -15.23 -6.29
C LEU A 60 -11.95 -14.22 -6.16
N GLU A 61 -12.30 -13.84 -4.94
CA GLU A 61 -13.33 -12.86 -4.61
C GLU A 61 -12.85 -11.40 -4.75
N GLY A 62 -11.53 -11.20 -4.98
CA GLY A 62 -10.93 -9.86 -5.04
C GLY A 62 -10.79 -9.19 -3.66
N THR A 63 -10.97 -9.96 -2.58
CA THR A 63 -10.82 -9.50 -1.20
C THR A 63 -9.45 -9.84 -0.60
N ALA A 64 -8.60 -10.55 -1.39
CA ALA A 64 -7.23 -10.86 -0.97
C ALA A 64 -6.48 -9.54 -0.76
N LYS A 65 -6.02 -9.31 0.46
CA LYS A 65 -5.00 -8.29 0.71
C LYS A 65 -3.80 -8.68 -0.15
N GLN A 66 -3.54 -7.93 -1.22
CA GLN A 66 -2.29 -8.08 -1.96
C GLN A 66 -1.16 -7.94 -0.94
N ASN A 67 -0.30 -8.94 -0.88
CA ASN A 67 0.92 -8.87 -0.08
C ASN A 67 1.92 -7.99 -0.85
N ASN A 68 1.49 -6.77 -1.14
CA ASN A 68 2.27 -5.80 -1.89
C ASN A 68 3.35 -5.25 -0.94
N ARG A 69 4.61 -5.57 -1.23
CA ARG A 69 5.77 -5.15 -0.43
C ARG A 69 6.18 -3.71 -0.70
N LYS A 70 5.55 -3.07 -1.68
CA LYS A 70 5.78 -1.67 -2.02
C LYS A 70 5.14 -0.77 -0.98
N ILE A 71 5.94 0.08 -0.38
CA ILE A 71 5.55 1.06 0.63
C ILE A 71 5.82 2.45 0.08
N PHE A 72 4.78 3.25 -0.09
CA PHE A 72 4.98 4.63 -0.46
C PHE A 72 5.46 5.45 0.74
N VAL A 73 6.52 6.24 0.57
CA VAL A 73 7.08 7.11 1.60
C VAL A 73 6.84 8.55 1.22
N VAL A 74 5.96 9.19 1.99
CA VAL A 74 5.67 10.63 1.92
C VAL A 74 6.54 11.36 2.93
N TYR A 75 7.22 12.42 2.51
CA TYR A 75 8.06 13.22 3.41
C TYR A 75 8.16 14.67 2.94
N GLY A 76 8.55 15.56 3.83
CA GLY A 76 8.79 16.97 3.55
C GLY A 76 10.26 17.28 3.25
N HIS A 77 10.95 17.95 4.18
CA HIS A 77 12.35 18.37 4.02
C HIS A 77 13.36 17.55 4.85
N ASP A 78 12.88 16.68 5.75
CA ASP A 78 13.77 15.89 6.63
C ASP A 78 14.38 14.69 5.89
N GLU A 79 15.42 14.95 5.13
CA GLU A 79 16.19 13.95 4.38
C GLU A 79 16.82 12.88 5.28
N ILE A 80 17.14 13.24 6.53
CA ILE A 80 17.74 12.29 7.48
C ILE A 80 16.71 11.27 7.90
N ALA A 81 15.53 11.71 8.33
CA ALA A 81 14.44 10.83 8.71
C ALA A 81 14.01 9.95 7.53
N ARG A 82 13.88 10.52 6.33
CA ARG A 82 13.57 9.79 5.09
C ARG A 82 14.58 8.68 4.83
N THR A 83 15.89 8.99 4.89
CA THR A 83 16.96 8.03 4.62
C THR A 83 16.99 6.90 5.66
N GLN A 84 16.76 7.21 6.93
CA GLN A 84 16.70 6.22 8.00
C GLN A 84 15.49 5.29 7.83
N LEU A 85 14.33 5.83 7.48
CA LEU A 85 13.13 5.05 7.19
C LEU A 85 13.34 4.14 5.98
N GLU A 86 13.90 4.66 4.88
CA GLU A 86 14.21 3.88 3.69
C GLU A 86 15.12 2.69 4.02
N ALA A 87 16.20 2.92 4.77
CA ALA A 87 17.12 1.86 5.19
C ALA A 87 16.42 0.81 6.08
N LEU A 88 15.51 1.22 6.95
CA LEU A 88 14.73 0.33 7.81
C LEU A 88 13.79 -0.55 6.99
N LEU A 89 13.05 0.04 6.06
CA LEU A 89 12.11 -0.68 5.19
C LEU A 89 12.85 -1.73 4.34
N ARG A 90 13.97 -1.35 3.71
CA ARG A 90 14.80 -2.28 2.93
C ARG A 90 15.34 -3.44 3.78
N ARG A 91 15.72 -3.18 5.03
CA ARG A 91 16.16 -4.23 5.98
C ARG A 91 15.04 -5.20 6.33
N TRP A 92 13.79 -4.77 6.30
CA TRP A 92 12.61 -5.63 6.46
C TRP A 92 12.15 -6.28 5.15
N ASP A 93 12.97 -6.18 4.09
CA ASP A 93 12.67 -6.74 2.79
C ASP A 93 11.40 -6.13 2.16
N LEU A 94 11.14 -4.84 2.47
CA LEU A 94 10.10 -4.02 1.85
C LEU A 94 10.72 -3.12 0.77
N GLU A 95 9.90 -2.69 -0.18
CA GLU A 95 10.29 -1.86 -1.32
C GLU A 95 9.76 -0.42 -1.11
N PRO A 96 10.57 0.51 -0.57
CA PRO A 96 10.16 1.90 -0.43
C PRO A 96 10.08 2.57 -1.80
N ILE A 97 8.94 3.19 -2.09
CA ILE A 97 8.73 4.04 -3.25
C ILE A 97 8.80 5.50 -2.78
N ILE A 98 9.79 6.21 -3.26
CA ILE A 98 10.07 7.62 -2.93
C ILE A 98 9.96 8.43 -4.21
N LEU A 99 9.06 9.41 -4.25
CA LEU A 99 8.63 10.05 -5.49
C LEU A 99 9.75 10.81 -6.22
N ASP A 100 10.63 11.48 -5.49
CA ASP A 100 11.77 12.23 -6.06
C ASP A 100 12.84 11.33 -6.68
N GLN A 101 12.89 10.06 -6.28
CA GLN A 101 13.79 9.04 -6.84
C GLN A 101 13.20 8.37 -8.10
N GLN A 102 11.93 8.63 -8.44
CA GLN A 102 11.29 8.05 -9.62
C GLN A 102 11.53 8.91 -10.87
N ALA A 103 11.72 8.26 -12.01
CA ALA A 103 11.90 8.93 -13.29
C ALA A 103 10.72 9.87 -13.59
N SER A 104 11.02 11.11 -14.01
CA SER A 104 9.97 12.12 -14.21
C SER A 104 9.13 11.87 -15.46
N GLY A 105 9.66 11.26 -16.52
CA GLY A 105 8.91 10.93 -17.74
C GLY A 105 8.09 12.07 -18.35
N GLY A 106 8.26 13.31 -17.90
CA GLY A 106 7.42 14.45 -18.27
C GLY A 106 6.11 14.59 -17.48
N GLN A 107 5.88 13.74 -16.49
CA GLN A 107 4.68 13.74 -15.64
C GLN A 107 4.74 14.83 -14.58
N THR A 108 3.57 15.32 -14.19
CA THR A 108 3.39 16.16 -12.98
C THR A 108 3.54 15.32 -11.72
N ILE A 109 3.75 15.97 -10.57
CA ILE A 109 3.83 15.28 -9.27
C ILE A 109 2.54 14.51 -8.97
N ILE A 110 1.37 15.07 -9.32
CA ILE A 110 0.06 14.44 -9.08
C ILE A 110 -0.08 13.16 -9.94
N GLU A 111 0.27 13.21 -11.22
CA GLU A 111 0.23 12.04 -12.10
C GLU A 111 1.15 10.92 -11.61
N LYS A 112 2.32 11.25 -11.09
CA LYS A 112 3.21 10.28 -10.45
C LYS A 112 2.61 9.69 -9.17
N LEU A 113 1.98 10.51 -8.34
CA LEU A 113 1.31 10.04 -7.13
C LEU A 113 0.18 9.06 -7.46
N GLU A 114 -0.61 9.32 -8.50
CA GLU A 114 -1.68 8.44 -8.96
C GLU A 114 -1.11 7.13 -9.53
N GLU A 115 -0.06 7.20 -10.36
CA GLU A 115 0.57 6.02 -10.97
C GLU A 115 1.20 5.11 -9.91
N TYR A 116 2.11 5.65 -9.10
CA TYR A 116 2.82 4.86 -8.09
C TYR A 116 1.95 4.53 -6.88
N GLY A 117 1.01 5.40 -6.51
CA GLY A 117 0.09 5.20 -5.39
C GLY A 117 -0.85 4.02 -5.60
N SER A 118 -1.31 3.80 -6.83
CA SER A 118 -2.20 2.67 -7.16
C SER A 118 -1.54 1.29 -7.04
N ASP A 119 -0.20 1.23 -7.11
CA ASP A 119 0.60 -0.02 -7.11
C ASP A 119 1.27 -0.30 -5.75
N VAL A 120 0.89 0.40 -4.69
CA VAL A 120 1.48 0.19 -3.35
C VAL A 120 0.51 -0.50 -2.39
N GLY A 121 1.06 -1.28 -1.46
CA GLY A 121 0.28 -1.98 -0.43
C GLY A 121 0.00 -1.12 0.79
N TYR A 122 0.84 -0.12 1.05
CA TYR A 122 0.84 0.69 2.27
C TYR A 122 1.50 2.04 2.02
N ALA A 123 1.16 3.05 2.80
CA ALA A 123 1.84 4.34 2.80
C ALA A 123 2.34 4.71 4.20
N ILE A 124 3.54 5.29 4.26
CA ILE A 124 4.11 5.87 5.48
C ILE A 124 4.36 7.35 5.24
N VAL A 125 3.81 8.17 6.11
CA VAL A 125 3.93 9.63 6.05
C VAL A 125 4.83 10.11 7.19
N LEU A 126 5.95 10.73 6.85
CA LEU A 126 6.82 11.41 7.80
C LEU A 126 6.26 12.81 8.05
N ALA A 127 5.62 12.98 9.18
CA ALA A 127 5.07 14.26 9.63
C ALA A 127 6.14 15.00 10.45
N THR A 128 6.92 15.82 9.77
CA THR A 128 8.02 16.61 10.34
C THR A 128 7.66 18.09 10.41
N PRO A 129 8.23 18.87 11.36
CA PRO A 129 7.97 20.30 11.51
C PRO A 129 8.72 21.12 10.46
N ASP A 130 8.33 20.98 9.19
CA ASP A 130 9.05 21.56 8.05
C ASP A 130 8.66 22.99 7.72
N ASP A 131 7.44 23.38 8.05
CA ASP A 131 6.89 24.72 7.78
C ASP A 131 6.41 25.38 9.09
N ASP A 132 6.38 26.71 9.10
CA ASP A 132 5.74 27.48 10.15
C ASP A 132 4.44 28.14 9.63
N GLY A 133 3.40 28.12 10.45
CA GLY A 133 2.11 28.71 10.11
C GLY A 133 1.30 29.15 11.31
N LYS A 134 0.26 29.93 11.05
CA LYS A 134 -0.70 30.35 12.07
C LYS A 134 -2.07 30.67 11.45
N ALA A 135 -3.12 30.54 12.23
CA ALA A 135 -4.42 31.06 11.84
C ALA A 135 -4.38 32.59 11.83
N LYS A 136 -5.24 33.25 11.05
CA LYS A 136 -5.30 34.71 10.97
C LYS A 136 -5.59 35.40 12.34
N SER A 137 -6.28 34.68 13.23
CA SER A 137 -6.62 35.15 14.58
C SER A 137 -5.51 34.94 15.61
N GLU A 138 -4.46 34.19 15.28
CA GLU A 138 -3.34 33.88 16.17
C GLU A 138 -2.18 34.86 15.95
N THR A 139 -1.45 35.15 17.02
CA THR A 139 -0.26 36.01 16.98
C THR A 139 1.04 35.22 16.81
N ALA A 140 1.12 34.02 17.37
CA ALA A 140 2.30 33.17 17.31
C ALA A 140 2.24 32.20 16.13
N TYR A 141 3.41 31.96 15.52
CA TYR A 141 3.58 30.87 14.56
C TYR A 141 3.74 29.55 15.30
N LYS A 142 3.26 28.47 14.69
CA LYS A 142 3.44 27.09 15.14
C LYS A 142 4.12 26.29 14.04
N SER A 143 4.98 25.39 14.42
CA SER A 143 5.56 24.43 13.48
C SER A 143 4.50 23.46 12.99
N ARG A 144 4.50 23.16 11.71
CA ARG A 144 3.51 22.26 11.09
C ARG A 144 4.13 21.43 9.97
N VAL A 145 3.41 20.39 9.61
CA VAL A 145 3.72 19.58 8.43
C VAL A 145 3.59 20.43 7.17
N ARG A 146 4.49 20.24 6.21
CA ARG A 146 4.43 20.87 4.91
C ARG A 146 3.09 20.59 4.21
N GLN A 147 2.52 21.60 3.56
CA GLN A 147 1.20 21.51 2.92
C GLN A 147 1.12 20.37 1.89
N ASN A 148 2.17 20.11 1.12
CA ASN A 148 2.20 19.01 0.14
C ASN A 148 2.09 17.65 0.84
N VAL A 149 2.80 17.45 1.96
CA VAL A 149 2.72 16.22 2.74
C VAL A 149 1.30 15.97 3.27
N VAL A 150 0.59 17.03 3.67
CA VAL A 150 -0.82 16.94 4.10
C VAL A 150 -1.73 16.56 2.93
N LEU A 151 -1.51 17.13 1.74
CA LEU A 151 -2.25 16.78 0.52
C LEU A 151 -2.03 15.29 0.17
N GLU A 152 -0.78 14.85 0.13
CA GLU A 152 -0.41 13.47 -0.17
C GLU A 152 -0.98 12.48 0.85
N LEU A 153 -0.94 12.83 2.15
CA LEU A 153 -1.61 12.05 3.20
C LEU A 153 -3.11 11.89 2.90
N GLY A 154 -3.80 12.97 2.52
CA GLY A 154 -5.22 12.92 2.15
C GLY A 154 -5.49 12.00 0.95
N MET A 155 -4.64 12.04 -0.07
CA MET A 155 -4.74 11.18 -1.25
C MET A 155 -4.57 9.70 -0.86
N PHE A 156 -3.54 9.35 -0.07
CA PHE A 156 -3.34 7.97 0.37
C PHE A 156 -4.41 7.46 1.33
N LEU A 157 -4.98 8.32 2.18
CA LEU A 157 -6.12 7.94 3.01
C LEU A 157 -7.37 7.60 2.18
N ALA A 158 -7.59 8.31 1.07
CA ALA A 158 -8.67 8.04 0.14
C ALA A 158 -8.44 6.76 -0.68
N GLU A 159 -7.22 6.55 -1.18
CA GLU A 159 -6.86 5.42 -2.05
C GLU A 159 -6.71 4.11 -1.26
N LEU A 160 -5.92 4.12 -0.19
CA LEU A 160 -5.57 2.93 0.56
C LEU A 160 -6.51 2.65 1.75
N GLY A 161 -7.20 3.67 2.25
CA GLY A 161 -7.92 3.63 3.50
C GLY A 161 -7.01 3.73 4.73
N ARG A 162 -7.57 4.20 5.85
CA ARG A 162 -6.82 4.50 7.08
C ARG A 162 -6.03 3.34 7.68
N GLU A 163 -6.42 2.11 7.40
CA GLU A 163 -5.75 0.91 7.93
C GLU A 163 -4.41 0.61 7.24
N ARG A 164 -4.17 1.24 6.09
CA ARG A 164 -2.96 1.06 5.29
C ARG A 164 -2.12 2.33 5.16
N VAL A 165 -2.34 3.29 6.07
CA VAL A 165 -1.56 4.53 6.17
C VAL A 165 -1.06 4.69 7.60
N ALA A 166 0.27 4.77 7.78
CA ALA A 166 0.89 5.10 9.06
C ALA A 166 1.47 6.52 9.01
N ILE A 167 1.33 7.25 10.12
CA ILE A 167 1.93 8.57 10.28
C ILE A 167 3.03 8.45 11.33
N LEU A 168 4.27 8.67 10.91
CA LEU A 168 5.41 8.83 11.80
C LEU A 168 5.56 10.31 12.11
N LEU A 169 5.41 10.64 13.39
CA LEU A 169 5.40 12.01 13.87
C LEU A 169 6.72 12.35 14.56
N LYS A 170 7.46 13.32 14.02
CA LYS A 170 8.60 13.90 14.72
C LYS A 170 8.09 14.84 15.81
N GLU A 171 8.39 14.52 17.07
CA GLU A 171 7.97 15.38 18.18
C GLU A 171 8.67 16.73 18.14
N ALA A 172 7.89 17.79 18.25
CA ALA A 172 8.39 19.15 18.39
C ALA A 172 7.47 19.95 19.30
N ALA A 173 8.03 20.93 20.02
CA ALA A 173 7.23 21.88 20.78
C ALA A 173 6.35 22.68 19.81
N ASP A 174 5.11 22.95 20.20
CA ASP A 174 4.14 23.75 19.45
C ASP A 174 3.79 23.20 18.04
N PHE A 175 3.92 21.88 17.85
CA PHE A 175 3.60 21.23 16.57
C PHE A 175 2.08 21.18 16.35
N GLU A 176 1.62 21.89 15.30
CA GLU A 176 0.22 21.93 14.90
C GLU A 176 -0.12 20.74 13.99
N LYS A 177 -1.08 19.92 14.42
CA LYS A 177 -1.62 18.80 13.64
C LYS A 177 -2.96 19.18 13.03
N PRO A 178 -3.28 18.74 11.81
CA PRO A 178 -4.63 18.88 11.29
C PRO A 178 -5.66 18.23 12.23
N SER A 179 -6.72 18.95 12.60
CA SER A 179 -7.72 18.48 13.58
C SER A 179 -8.43 17.21 13.16
N ASP A 180 -8.69 17.05 11.85
CA ASP A 180 -9.53 15.99 11.31
C ASP A 180 -8.82 14.62 11.23
N ILE A 181 -7.49 14.61 11.44
CA ILE A 181 -6.70 13.36 11.47
C ILE A 181 -6.35 12.90 12.90
N GLN A 182 -6.91 13.53 13.93
CA GLN A 182 -6.65 13.18 15.34
C GLN A 182 -7.05 11.74 15.70
N GLY A 183 -7.95 11.11 14.94
CA GLY A 183 -8.36 9.72 15.11
C GLY A 183 -7.42 8.69 14.47
N LEU A 184 -6.35 9.10 13.81
CA LEU A 184 -5.36 8.22 13.20
C LEU A 184 -4.26 7.87 14.20
N VAL A 185 -3.62 6.72 13.96
CA VAL A 185 -2.49 6.28 14.79
C VAL A 185 -1.23 7.05 14.38
N TYR A 186 -0.65 7.76 15.34
CA TYR A 186 0.64 8.41 15.20
C TYR A 186 1.69 7.61 15.94
N ILE A 187 2.84 7.39 15.29
CA ILE A 187 3.98 6.73 15.88
C ILE A 187 5.06 7.80 16.06
N PRO A 188 5.41 8.19 17.30
CA PRO A 188 6.47 9.17 17.54
C PRO A 188 7.85 8.59 17.22
N PHE A 189 8.76 9.44 16.76
CA PHE A 189 10.15 9.08 16.49
C PHE A 189 11.13 10.24 16.75
#